data_9c396b491ec4b7baf02837338fa62837
#
_entry.id   9c396b491ec4b7baf02837338fa62837
#
_cell.length_a   1.000
_cell.length_b   1.000
_cell.length_c   1.000
_cell.angle_alpha   90.00
_cell.angle_beta   90.00
_cell.angle_gamma   90.00
#
_symmetry.space_group_name_H-M   'P 1'
#
loop_
_entity.id
_entity.type
_entity.pdbx_description
1 polymer ?
#
loop_
_entity_poly.entity_id
_entity_poly.type
_entity_poly.pdbx_seq_one_letter_code
_entity_poly.pdbx_strand_id
1 'polypeptide(L)'
;MSYDVRIYAIEARKRQTTRYRVRWTVAGKRFGETFAAKGLAESYRAALITAARHGEAFSTGTGLPESLERERRDVSFYAHCLEFAGMAWPMVSAKSRISIVESLTCAVPVVVSPNGAAPPDPDVLRAALRKELIQGANGGEPDEGEARALAWIARASRPVSALGDPSVAADVLDALARKLDGSPASPSYFARRRRVVHRVLGYAARKKRLSANPLSKAAPPEGWTAPEAPDDALDYRTIGSPELVESMIETCRTLGTTQGARFRAFYGCMYFSMMRPSEVAALTLSACELPEDGWGWLTIADASTTAGRAYTDDGLTHEHRGLKGRTRGRPGTRVRKPSRRIPAPPELVAMLREHIARFGAGPDGRVFRSERGNPIQASTWWQVWQKVRAASLTPGQLDGPLMIQPYCLRHAGVTRRLNEGVDEATVAAWAGHSVEVLRRIYHHSVGGQDEVLIARMDAHRRRSLWRAQGAHMGHGIRHRAASAGIPWRALTPSRFASSQVRGRLALVTRSAPSRIRTCAHGSGGRCSLP
;
A
#
# COMPACT_ATOMS: atom_id res chain seq x y z
N MET A 1 -10.09 -6.08 41.31
CA MET A 1 -8.79 -5.59 41.85
C MET A 1 -9.04 -4.97 43.22
N SER A 2 -8.13 -5.13 44.18
CA SER A 2 -8.24 -4.58 45.55
C SER A 2 -6.86 -4.23 46.08
N TYR A 3 -6.77 -3.21 46.91
CA TYR A 3 -5.57 -2.83 47.67
C TYR A 3 -5.60 -3.37 49.12
N ASP A 4 -6.71 -3.95 49.56
CA ASP A 4 -6.81 -4.60 50.85
C ASP A 4 -6.14 -5.98 50.77
N VAL A 5 -4.86 -6.03 51.17
CA VAL A 5 -4.01 -7.20 51.07
C VAL A 5 -3.31 -7.44 52.41
N ARG A 6 -3.37 -8.67 52.90
CA ARG A 6 -2.65 -9.08 54.09
C ARG A 6 -1.84 -10.34 53.80
N ILE A 7 -0.51 -10.28 53.94
CA ILE A 7 0.44 -11.36 53.64
C ILE A 7 0.97 -11.94 54.94
N TYR A 8 0.83 -13.26 55.11
CA TYR A 8 1.19 -13.95 56.35
C TYR A 8 2.61 -14.49 56.31
N ALA A 9 3.10 -14.96 57.48
CA ALA A 9 4.37 -15.66 57.59
C ALA A 9 4.32 -17.02 56.86
N ILE A 10 5.50 -17.52 56.48
CA ILE A 10 5.65 -18.80 55.80
C ILE A 10 5.38 -19.93 56.79
N GLU A 11 4.52 -20.87 56.42
CA GLU A 11 4.24 -22.08 57.22
C GLU A 11 5.01 -23.27 56.66
N ALA A 12 5.82 -23.90 57.51
CA ALA A 12 6.46 -25.18 57.19
C ALA A 12 5.48 -26.33 57.50
N ARG A 13 5.14 -27.14 56.50
CA ARG A 13 4.30 -28.33 56.63
C ARG A 13 5.19 -29.58 56.54
N LYS A 14 5.39 -30.23 57.68
CA LYS A 14 6.11 -31.51 57.78
C LYS A 14 5.13 -32.64 57.40
N ARG A 15 5.38 -33.32 56.29
CA ARG A 15 4.82 -34.63 55.89
C ARG A 15 6.01 -35.51 55.48
N GLN A 16 5.86 -36.41 54.51
CA GLN A 16 6.99 -37.19 53.96
C GLN A 16 8.12 -36.30 53.43
N THR A 17 7.78 -35.13 52.88
CA THR A 17 8.74 -34.07 52.50
C THR A 17 8.27 -32.75 53.10
N THR A 18 9.20 -31.93 53.63
CA THR A 18 8.87 -30.59 54.13
C THR A 18 8.52 -29.67 52.97
N ARG A 19 7.37 -29.05 53.05
CA ARG A 19 6.91 -28.07 52.10
C ARG A 19 6.63 -26.73 52.78
N TYR A 20 6.87 -25.63 52.09
CA TYR A 20 6.75 -24.28 52.61
C TYR A 20 5.58 -23.59 51.95
N ARG A 21 4.58 -23.12 52.74
CA ARG A 21 3.37 -22.47 52.22
C ARG A 21 3.37 -20.99 52.54
N VAL A 22 3.18 -20.16 51.51
CA VAL A 22 2.89 -18.73 51.61
C VAL A 22 1.38 -18.56 51.54
N ARG A 23 0.80 -17.78 52.48
CA ARG A 23 -0.63 -17.42 52.50
C ARG A 23 -0.80 -15.92 52.49
N TRP A 24 -1.85 -15.46 51.85
CA TRP A 24 -2.28 -14.07 51.86
C TRP A 24 -3.78 -13.96 51.69
N THR A 25 -4.34 -12.76 51.97
CA THR A 25 -5.74 -12.43 51.70
C THR A 25 -5.82 -11.20 50.85
N VAL A 26 -6.83 -11.15 49.96
CA VAL A 26 -7.16 -10.00 49.12
C VAL A 26 -8.66 -9.76 49.23
N ALA A 27 -9.08 -8.59 49.70
CA ALA A 27 -10.49 -8.26 49.96
C ALA A 27 -11.19 -9.36 50.79
N GLY A 28 -10.54 -9.85 51.84
CA GLY A 28 -11.05 -10.92 52.71
C GLY A 28 -10.96 -12.35 52.16
N LYS A 29 -10.73 -12.56 50.86
CA LYS A 29 -10.61 -13.88 50.24
C LYS A 29 -9.19 -14.45 50.45
N ARG A 30 -9.10 -15.73 50.82
CA ARG A 30 -7.83 -16.43 51.16
C ARG A 30 -7.19 -17.06 49.91
N PHE A 31 -5.89 -16.86 49.79
CA PHE A 31 -5.03 -17.46 48.76
C PHE A 31 -3.81 -18.11 49.39
N GLY A 32 -3.13 -18.99 48.65
CA GLY A 32 -1.91 -19.64 49.14
C GLY A 32 -1.20 -20.44 48.07
N GLU A 33 0.14 -20.43 48.11
CA GLU A 33 1.04 -21.15 47.20
C GLU A 33 2.00 -22.00 48.02
N THR A 34 2.41 -23.18 47.54
CA THR A 34 3.25 -24.14 48.27
C THR A 34 4.53 -24.46 47.48
N PHE A 35 5.67 -24.32 48.12
CA PHE A 35 7.01 -24.47 47.54
C PHE A 35 7.77 -25.65 48.14
N ALA A 36 8.63 -26.27 47.31
CA ALA A 36 9.49 -27.37 47.76
C ALA A 36 10.68 -26.89 48.61
N ALA A 37 11.18 -25.66 48.40
CA ALA A 37 12.30 -25.06 49.07
C ALA A 37 11.89 -23.79 49.82
N LYS A 38 12.51 -23.56 51.01
CA LYS A 38 12.26 -22.38 51.85
C LYS A 38 12.61 -21.08 51.12
N GLY A 39 13.76 -21.02 50.43
CA GLY A 39 14.20 -19.84 49.68
C GLY A 39 13.23 -19.42 48.58
N LEU A 40 12.59 -20.38 47.89
CA LEU A 40 11.57 -20.07 46.87
C LEU A 40 10.33 -19.45 47.53
N ALA A 41 9.89 -19.95 48.67
CA ALA A 41 8.77 -19.38 49.41
C ALA A 41 9.08 -17.97 49.94
N GLU A 42 10.33 -17.75 50.41
CA GLU A 42 10.80 -16.44 50.87
C GLU A 42 10.82 -15.42 49.72
N SER A 43 11.40 -15.78 48.56
CA SER A 43 11.41 -14.93 47.37
C SER A 43 9.99 -14.58 46.89
N TYR A 44 9.10 -15.56 46.82
CA TYR A 44 7.72 -15.33 46.41
C TYR A 44 6.97 -14.43 47.40
N ARG A 45 7.13 -14.64 48.71
CA ARG A 45 6.55 -13.78 49.74
C ARG A 45 7.10 -12.36 49.64
N ALA A 46 8.41 -12.20 49.44
CA ALA A 46 9.03 -10.90 49.25
C ALA A 46 8.44 -10.15 48.03
N ALA A 47 8.24 -10.85 46.90
CA ALA A 47 7.60 -10.27 45.72
C ALA A 47 6.18 -9.75 46.01
N LEU A 48 5.35 -10.52 46.73
CA LEU A 48 4.02 -10.06 47.14
C LEU A 48 4.08 -8.81 48.03
N ILE A 49 5.01 -8.78 49.01
CA ILE A 49 5.19 -7.63 49.91
C ILE A 49 5.67 -6.40 49.15
N THR A 50 6.61 -6.56 48.24
CA THR A 50 7.12 -5.47 47.39
C THR A 50 6.03 -4.87 46.55
N ALA A 51 5.22 -5.70 45.86
CA ALA A 51 4.08 -5.27 45.09
C ALA A 51 3.05 -4.48 45.92
N ALA A 52 2.74 -4.99 47.13
CA ALA A 52 1.82 -4.30 48.06
C ALA A 52 2.37 -2.94 48.52
N ARG A 53 3.68 -2.86 48.82
CA ARG A 53 4.37 -1.61 49.22
C ARG A 53 4.43 -0.59 48.09
N HIS A 54 4.55 -1.04 46.85
CA HIS A 54 4.50 -0.17 45.68
C HIS A 54 3.07 0.25 45.29
N GLY A 55 2.07 -0.16 46.07
CA GLY A 55 0.67 0.23 45.81
C GLY A 55 0.07 -0.49 44.61
N GLU A 56 0.56 -1.69 44.23
CA GLU A 56 -0.07 -2.48 43.19
C GLU A 56 -1.43 -3.04 43.64
N ALA A 57 -2.41 -3.01 42.73
CA ALA A 57 -3.70 -3.64 42.98
C ALA A 57 -3.62 -5.16 42.78
N PHE A 58 -4.19 -5.92 43.73
CA PHE A 58 -4.26 -7.37 43.67
C PHE A 58 -5.60 -7.84 43.08
N SER A 59 -5.59 -8.87 42.29
CA SER A 59 -6.76 -9.51 41.71
C SER A 59 -7.57 -10.26 42.79
N THR A 60 -8.86 -9.91 42.89
CA THR A 60 -9.79 -10.65 43.77
C THR A 60 -10.09 -12.08 43.27
N GLY A 61 -9.77 -12.36 41.99
CA GLY A 61 -9.92 -13.69 41.38
C GLY A 61 -8.76 -14.62 41.65
N THR A 62 -7.53 -14.18 41.39
CA THR A 62 -6.30 -14.98 41.49
C THR A 62 -5.52 -14.72 42.76
N GLY A 63 -5.75 -13.60 43.45
CA GLY A 63 -5.00 -13.18 44.63
C GLY A 63 -3.65 -12.56 44.32
N LEU A 64 -3.26 -12.42 43.06
CA LEU A 64 -1.94 -11.95 42.64
C LEU A 64 -1.93 -10.45 42.36
N PRO A 65 -0.80 -9.74 42.61
CA PRO A 65 -0.61 -8.39 42.11
C PRO A 65 -0.50 -8.41 40.59
N GLU A 66 -0.77 -7.26 39.97
CA GLU A 66 -0.78 -7.15 38.52
C GLU A 66 0.55 -7.53 37.87
N SER A 67 1.67 -7.23 38.52
CA SER A 67 3.02 -7.61 38.08
C SER A 67 3.19 -9.12 37.98
N LEU A 68 2.86 -9.87 39.03
CA LEU A 68 2.96 -11.34 39.04
C LEU A 68 1.90 -12.01 38.12
N GLU A 69 0.71 -11.41 37.97
CA GLU A 69 -0.25 -11.91 37.00
C GLU A 69 0.26 -11.74 35.57
N ARG A 70 0.97 -10.64 35.28
CA ARG A 70 1.61 -10.40 34.00
C ARG A 70 2.70 -11.41 33.73
N GLU A 71 3.58 -11.66 34.73
CA GLU A 71 4.64 -12.66 34.65
C GLU A 71 4.07 -14.07 34.36
N ARG A 72 2.98 -14.46 35.00
CA ARG A 72 2.29 -15.74 34.74
C ARG A 72 1.70 -15.86 33.34
N ARG A 73 1.32 -14.74 32.74
CA ARG A 73 0.79 -14.67 31.36
C ARG A 73 1.88 -14.48 30.31
N ASP A 74 3.08 -14.22 30.78
CA ASP A 74 4.20 -13.98 29.89
C ASP A 74 4.61 -15.28 29.20
N VAL A 75 4.98 -15.13 27.95
CA VAL A 75 5.43 -16.20 27.07
C VAL A 75 6.67 -15.72 26.32
N SER A 76 7.46 -16.64 25.76
CA SER A 76 8.57 -16.22 24.92
C SER A 76 8.09 -15.35 23.75
N PHE A 77 8.91 -14.39 23.33
CA PHE A 77 8.58 -13.52 22.20
C PHE A 77 8.34 -14.33 20.93
N TYR A 78 9.10 -15.41 20.73
CA TYR A 78 8.88 -16.36 19.63
C TYR A 78 7.47 -16.97 19.66
N ALA A 79 7.05 -17.55 20.79
CA ALA A 79 5.73 -18.13 20.93
C ALA A 79 4.61 -17.09 20.75
N HIS A 80 4.83 -15.86 21.26
CA HIS A 80 3.90 -14.74 21.05
C HIS A 80 3.76 -14.35 19.57
N CYS A 81 4.87 -14.35 18.82
CA CYS A 81 4.86 -14.06 17.39
C CYS A 81 4.09 -15.12 16.59
N LEU A 82 4.23 -16.40 16.94
CA LEU A 82 3.45 -17.48 16.33
C LEU A 82 1.95 -17.33 16.63
N GLU A 83 1.58 -17.06 17.88
CA GLU A 83 0.20 -16.82 18.28
C GLU A 83 -0.40 -15.62 17.52
N PHE A 84 0.35 -14.53 17.41
CA PHE A 84 -0.07 -13.36 16.64
C PHE A 84 -0.24 -13.68 15.15
N ALA A 85 0.70 -14.39 14.55
CA ALA A 85 0.63 -14.78 13.13
C ALA A 85 -0.63 -15.61 12.87
N GLY A 86 -0.89 -16.65 13.68
CA GLY A 86 -2.09 -17.48 13.57
C GLY A 86 -3.39 -16.69 13.72
N MET A 87 -3.47 -15.80 14.70
CA MET A 87 -4.63 -14.93 14.91
C MET A 87 -4.85 -13.96 13.74
N ALA A 88 -3.78 -13.38 13.20
CA ALA A 88 -3.86 -12.36 12.15
C ALA A 88 -4.12 -12.97 10.76
N TRP A 89 -3.67 -14.20 10.52
CA TRP A 89 -3.64 -14.84 9.19
C TRP A 89 -4.95 -14.79 8.42
N PRO A 90 -6.10 -15.21 8.99
CA PRO A 90 -7.39 -15.21 8.27
C PRO A 90 -7.95 -13.80 8.03
N MET A 91 -7.45 -12.80 8.77
CA MET A 91 -7.99 -11.43 8.74
C MET A 91 -7.24 -10.50 7.80
N VAL A 92 -6.12 -10.93 7.23
CA VAL A 92 -5.25 -10.06 6.42
C VAL A 92 -5.06 -10.61 5.01
N SER A 93 -4.72 -9.74 4.07
CA SER A 93 -4.41 -10.11 2.69
C SER A 93 -3.08 -10.86 2.59
N ALA A 94 -2.90 -11.65 1.53
CA ALA A 94 -1.67 -12.39 1.26
C ALA A 94 -0.40 -11.50 1.29
N LYS A 95 -0.44 -10.29 0.73
CA LYS A 95 0.67 -9.31 0.86
C LYS A 95 0.95 -8.87 2.29
N SER A 96 -0.09 -8.81 3.13
CA SER A 96 0.09 -8.50 4.56
C SER A 96 0.67 -9.68 5.31
N ARG A 97 0.32 -10.92 4.92
CA ARG A 97 0.93 -12.16 5.46
C ARG A 97 2.43 -12.20 5.17
N ILE A 98 2.85 -11.89 3.93
CA ILE A 98 4.27 -11.72 3.58
C ILE A 98 4.95 -10.71 4.51
N SER A 99 4.34 -9.53 4.69
CA SER A 99 4.91 -8.50 5.55
C SER A 99 5.01 -8.93 7.01
N ILE A 100 4.05 -9.72 7.52
CA ILE A 100 4.11 -10.28 8.88
C ILE A 100 5.28 -11.25 8.98
N VAL A 101 5.37 -12.23 8.09
CA VAL A 101 6.43 -13.23 8.09
C VAL A 101 7.80 -12.58 7.99
N GLU A 102 8.02 -11.70 7.00
CA GLU A 102 9.29 -10.97 6.82
C GLU A 102 9.69 -10.16 8.06
N SER A 103 8.74 -9.45 8.67
CA SER A 103 9.05 -8.61 9.82
C SER A 103 9.38 -9.42 11.06
N LEU A 104 8.65 -10.51 11.32
CA LEU A 104 8.87 -11.38 12.47
C LEU A 104 10.13 -12.22 12.32
N THR A 105 10.45 -12.67 11.11
CA THR A 105 11.72 -13.36 10.79
C THR A 105 12.95 -12.47 11.09
N CYS A 106 12.80 -11.14 10.98
CA CYS A 106 13.87 -10.22 11.38
C CYS A 106 13.88 -9.92 12.89
N ALA A 107 12.70 -9.81 13.52
CA ALA A 107 12.58 -9.38 14.93
C ALA A 107 12.84 -10.51 15.94
N VAL A 108 12.43 -11.74 15.65
CA VAL A 108 12.52 -12.86 16.60
C VAL A 108 13.97 -13.22 16.97
N PRO A 109 14.94 -13.28 16.02
CA PRO A 109 16.31 -13.68 16.33
C PRO A 109 17.09 -12.74 17.25
N VAL A 110 16.66 -11.49 17.40
CA VAL A 110 17.35 -10.51 18.26
C VAL A 110 16.81 -10.44 19.69
N VAL A 111 15.66 -11.06 19.95
CA VAL A 111 15.07 -11.12 21.29
C VAL A 111 15.42 -12.45 21.94
N VAL A 112 16.71 -12.66 22.16
CA VAL A 112 17.24 -13.90 22.73
C VAL A 112 18.11 -13.63 23.96
N SER A 113 18.26 -14.63 24.81
CA SER A 113 19.09 -14.54 26.00
C SER A 113 20.59 -14.55 25.64
N PRO A 114 21.41 -13.60 26.16
CA PRO A 114 22.82 -13.48 25.79
C PRO A 114 23.67 -14.67 26.24
N ASN A 115 23.23 -15.40 27.27
CA ASN A 115 23.96 -16.51 27.90
C ASN A 115 23.47 -17.89 27.42
N GLY A 116 22.85 -17.98 26.27
CA GLY A 116 22.31 -19.21 25.69
C GLY A 116 23.35 -20.05 24.94
N ALA A 117 22.93 -21.21 24.44
CA ALA A 117 23.71 -22.00 23.50
C ALA A 117 24.01 -21.20 22.22
N ALA A 118 25.14 -21.50 21.55
CA ALA A 118 25.52 -20.84 20.31
C ALA A 118 24.35 -20.81 19.29
N PRO A 119 24.11 -19.66 18.65
CA PRO A 119 23.04 -19.56 17.68
C PRO A 119 23.33 -20.44 16.45
N PRO A 120 22.27 -20.99 15.83
CA PRO A 120 22.40 -21.68 14.55
C PRO A 120 22.79 -20.71 13.45
N ASP A 121 23.13 -21.25 12.26
CA ASP A 121 23.33 -20.43 11.08
C ASP A 121 22.15 -19.50 10.82
N PRO A 122 22.37 -18.18 10.60
CA PRO A 122 21.29 -17.21 10.44
C PRO A 122 20.37 -17.51 9.26
N ASP A 123 20.87 -18.11 8.18
CA ASP A 123 20.05 -18.43 6.99
C ASP A 123 19.15 -19.64 7.26
N VAL A 124 19.67 -20.66 7.98
CA VAL A 124 18.90 -21.83 8.43
C VAL A 124 17.79 -21.38 9.39
N LEU A 125 18.12 -20.55 10.39
CA LEU A 125 17.12 -20.04 11.33
C LEU A 125 16.05 -19.22 10.62
N ARG A 126 16.45 -18.41 9.65
CA ARG A 126 15.50 -17.58 8.87
C ARG A 126 14.58 -18.45 8.02
N ALA A 127 15.11 -19.48 7.36
CA ALA A 127 14.32 -20.42 6.57
C ALA A 127 13.30 -21.15 7.45
N ALA A 128 13.74 -21.65 8.61
CA ALA A 128 12.93 -22.33 9.60
C ALA A 128 11.79 -21.43 10.13
N LEU A 129 12.12 -20.21 10.59
CA LEU A 129 11.14 -19.24 11.08
C LEU A 129 10.13 -18.86 9.99
N ARG A 130 10.55 -18.76 8.73
CA ARG A 130 9.66 -18.45 7.63
C ARG A 130 8.63 -19.54 7.41
N LYS A 131 9.04 -20.81 7.44
CA LYS A 131 8.13 -21.96 7.33
C LYS A 131 7.15 -22.00 8.51
N GLU A 132 7.63 -21.85 9.72
CA GLU A 132 6.86 -21.93 10.96
C GLU A 132 5.82 -20.79 11.08
N LEU A 133 6.16 -19.57 10.63
CA LEU A 133 5.25 -18.42 10.66
C LEU A 133 4.16 -18.48 9.57
N ILE A 134 4.35 -19.28 8.53
CA ILE A 134 3.33 -19.51 7.49
C ILE A 134 2.31 -20.51 8.04
N GLN A 135 1.07 -20.06 8.16
CA GLN A 135 0.00 -20.87 8.74
C GLN A 135 -0.58 -21.89 7.75
N GLY A 136 -0.91 -23.07 8.24
CA GLY A 136 -1.49 -24.16 7.45
C GLY A 136 -0.45 -24.98 6.69
N ALA A 137 -0.91 -25.86 5.82
CA ALA A 137 -0.08 -26.82 5.07
C ALA A 137 0.90 -26.19 4.08
N ASN A 138 0.76 -24.89 3.81
CA ASN A 138 1.58 -24.17 2.82
C ASN A 138 2.98 -23.78 3.35
N GLY A 139 3.24 -23.87 4.66
CA GLY A 139 4.54 -23.57 5.27
C GLY A 139 5.62 -24.60 4.92
N GLY A 140 5.21 -25.84 4.70
CA GLY A 140 6.09 -27.00 4.51
C GLY A 140 6.66 -27.51 5.84
N GLU A 141 7.15 -28.74 5.83
CA GLU A 141 7.82 -29.32 7.00
C GLU A 141 9.26 -28.83 7.09
N PRO A 142 9.75 -28.51 8.30
CA PRO A 142 11.15 -28.17 8.51
C PRO A 142 12.04 -29.41 8.31
N ASP A 143 13.19 -29.25 7.69
CA ASP A 143 14.22 -30.27 7.69
C ASP A 143 14.88 -30.41 9.07
N GLU A 144 15.80 -31.38 9.23
CA GLU A 144 16.45 -31.65 10.52
C GLU A 144 17.25 -30.44 11.06
N GLY A 145 17.93 -29.70 10.17
CA GLY A 145 18.66 -28.48 10.54
C GLY A 145 17.73 -27.36 10.99
N GLU A 146 16.67 -27.14 10.20
CA GLU A 146 15.62 -26.18 10.53
C GLU A 146 14.88 -26.54 11.84
N ALA A 147 14.56 -27.82 12.06
CA ALA A 147 13.94 -28.29 13.31
C ALA A 147 14.83 -28.04 14.52
N ARG A 148 16.16 -28.25 14.40
CA ARG A 148 17.13 -27.90 15.45
C ARG A 148 17.16 -26.40 15.71
N ALA A 149 17.11 -25.58 14.66
CA ALA A 149 17.07 -24.12 14.78
C ALA A 149 15.79 -23.63 15.46
N LEU A 150 14.62 -24.22 15.14
CA LEU A 150 13.36 -23.92 15.83
C LEU A 150 13.39 -24.34 17.32
N ALA A 151 13.96 -25.50 17.63
CA ALA A 151 14.15 -25.93 19.01
C ALA A 151 15.11 -25.01 19.77
N TRP A 152 16.14 -24.47 19.12
CA TRP A 152 17.03 -23.49 19.71
C TRP A 152 16.30 -22.18 20.03
N ILE A 153 15.60 -21.58 19.06
CA ILE A 153 14.91 -20.30 19.28
C ILE A 153 13.79 -20.41 20.30
N ALA A 154 13.10 -21.54 20.38
CA ALA A 154 12.08 -21.79 21.41
C ALA A 154 12.64 -21.72 22.83
N ARG A 155 13.90 -22.16 23.05
CA ARG A 155 14.59 -22.11 24.33
C ARG A 155 15.31 -20.79 24.58
N ALA A 156 15.90 -20.19 23.54
CA ALA A 156 16.71 -18.97 23.66
C ALA A 156 15.88 -17.69 23.73
N SER A 157 14.66 -17.71 23.18
CA SER A 157 13.81 -16.52 23.09
C SER A 157 13.43 -15.99 24.47
N ARG A 158 13.70 -14.71 24.71
CA ARG A 158 13.33 -13.99 25.93
C ARG A 158 11.81 -13.84 26.04
N PRO A 159 11.26 -13.64 27.24
CA PRO A 159 9.84 -13.37 27.43
C PRO A 159 9.45 -12.03 26.77
N VAL A 160 8.18 -11.90 26.43
CA VAL A 160 7.63 -10.67 25.82
C VAL A 160 7.85 -9.44 26.70
N SER A 161 7.81 -9.62 28.03
CA SER A 161 8.06 -8.55 29.00
C SER A 161 9.44 -7.90 28.85
N ALA A 162 10.44 -8.64 28.32
CA ALA A 162 11.78 -8.12 28.06
C ALA A 162 11.78 -6.92 27.07
N LEU A 163 10.78 -6.82 26.20
CA LEU A 163 10.60 -5.68 25.30
C LEU A 163 10.14 -4.39 26.00
N GLY A 164 9.84 -4.46 27.29
CA GLY A 164 9.68 -3.28 28.13
C GLY A 164 11.00 -2.55 28.41
N ASP A 165 12.13 -3.23 28.24
CA ASP A 165 13.47 -2.64 28.30
C ASP A 165 13.75 -1.87 26.99
N PRO A 166 14.08 -0.56 27.06
CA PRO A 166 14.38 0.25 25.90
C PRO A 166 15.51 -0.30 25.02
N SER A 167 16.53 -0.96 25.62
CA SER A 167 17.64 -1.53 24.86
C SER A 167 17.19 -2.68 23.96
N VAL A 168 16.36 -3.56 24.47
CA VAL A 168 15.80 -4.68 23.68
C VAL A 168 14.87 -4.18 22.58
N ALA A 169 14.11 -3.12 22.86
CA ALA A 169 13.26 -2.49 21.85
C ALA A 169 14.11 -1.83 20.74
N ALA A 170 15.25 -1.23 21.10
CA ALA A 170 16.21 -0.66 20.15
C ALA A 170 16.83 -1.75 19.26
N ASP A 171 17.27 -2.88 19.82
CA ASP A 171 17.81 -4.02 19.06
C ASP A 171 16.81 -4.51 17.99
N VAL A 172 15.53 -4.58 18.35
CA VAL A 172 14.48 -4.94 17.39
C VAL A 172 14.35 -3.88 16.28
N LEU A 173 14.38 -2.58 16.61
CA LEU A 173 14.30 -1.52 15.62
C LEU A 173 15.50 -1.55 14.67
N ASP A 174 16.69 -1.80 15.19
CA ASP A 174 17.92 -1.94 14.39
C ASP A 174 17.82 -3.10 13.40
N ALA A 175 17.35 -4.26 13.85
CA ALA A 175 17.13 -5.40 12.98
C ALA A 175 16.11 -5.11 11.86
N LEU A 176 15.07 -4.32 12.14
CA LEU A 176 14.09 -3.91 11.15
C LEU A 176 14.64 -2.87 10.16
N ALA A 177 15.62 -2.07 10.59
CA ALA A 177 16.25 -1.01 9.79
C ALA A 177 17.33 -1.55 8.82
N ARG A 178 17.68 -2.83 8.90
CA ARG A 178 18.67 -3.47 8.02
C ARG A 178 18.02 -4.43 7.04
N LYS A 179 18.65 -4.56 5.87
CA LYS A 179 18.36 -5.64 4.91
C LYS A 179 19.13 -6.91 5.30
N LEU A 180 18.90 -8.00 4.57
CA LEU A 180 19.56 -9.28 4.80
C LEU A 180 21.06 -9.24 4.53
N ASP A 181 21.50 -8.36 3.62
CA ASP A 181 22.90 -8.10 3.29
C ASP A 181 23.59 -7.13 4.29
N GLY A 182 22.90 -6.75 5.37
CA GLY A 182 23.38 -5.80 6.37
C GLY A 182 23.25 -4.32 5.97
N SER A 183 22.95 -4.02 4.70
CA SER A 183 22.78 -2.64 4.23
C SER A 183 21.51 -1.98 4.82
N PRO A 184 21.46 -0.64 4.90
CA PRO A 184 20.28 0.06 5.40
C PRO A 184 19.02 -0.26 4.59
N ALA A 185 17.92 -0.49 5.28
CA ALA A 185 16.61 -0.60 4.66
C ALA A 185 16.10 0.78 4.24
N SER A 186 15.35 0.85 3.13
CA SER A 186 14.70 2.12 2.78
C SER A 186 13.71 2.53 3.88
N PRO A 187 13.50 3.84 4.10
CA PRO A 187 12.59 4.33 5.14
C PRO A 187 11.17 3.75 5.04
N SER A 188 10.64 3.61 3.84
CA SER A 188 9.31 3.01 3.60
C SER A 188 9.27 1.51 3.96
N TYR A 189 10.37 0.79 3.70
CA TYR A 189 10.51 -0.62 4.06
C TYR A 189 10.60 -0.80 5.57
N PHE A 190 11.43 0.00 6.24
CA PHE A 190 11.50 0.07 7.70
C PHE A 190 10.13 0.40 8.32
N ALA A 191 9.47 1.47 7.87
CA ALA A 191 8.17 1.89 8.40
C ALA A 191 7.10 0.78 8.26
N ARG A 192 7.14 -0.01 7.17
CA ARG A 192 6.27 -1.17 6.98
C ARG A 192 6.54 -2.26 8.01
N ARG A 193 7.81 -2.64 8.22
CA ARG A 193 8.22 -3.65 9.21
C ARG A 193 7.89 -3.21 10.64
N ARG A 194 8.23 -1.96 10.99
CA ARG A 194 7.91 -1.36 12.29
C ARG A 194 6.42 -1.41 12.59
N ARG A 195 5.57 -1.12 11.61
CA ARG A 195 4.10 -1.18 11.76
C ARG A 195 3.62 -2.59 12.10
N VAL A 196 4.24 -3.62 11.56
CA VAL A 196 3.92 -5.02 11.92
C VAL A 196 4.28 -5.28 13.37
N VAL A 197 5.53 -5.00 13.79
CA VAL A 197 5.99 -5.23 15.16
C VAL A 197 5.17 -4.39 16.15
N HIS A 198 4.84 -3.14 15.83
CA HIS A 198 3.93 -2.33 16.63
C HIS A 198 2.57 -3.03 16.86
N ARG A 199 2.01 -3.70 15.84
CA ARG A 199 0.76 -4.47 15.99
C ARG A 199 0.95 -5.71 16.86
N VAL A 200 2.09 -6.39 16.76
CA VAL A 200 2.45 -7.54 17.60
C VAL A 200 2.53 -7.13 19.08
N LEU A 201 3.23 -6.05 19.38
CA LEU A 201 3.34 -5.53 20.75
C LEU A 201 2.02 -4.94 21.27
N GLY A 202 1.22 -4.35 20.40
CA GLY A 202 -0.17 -3.97 20.73
C GLY A 202 -1.05 -5.18 21.07
N TYR A 203 -0.80 -6.33 20.44
CA TYR A 203 -1.46 -7.58 20.81
C TYR A 203 -0.98 -8.09 22.18
N ALA A 204 0.31 -7.99 22.49
CA ALA A 204 0.87 -8.30 23.82
C ALA A 204 0.24 -7.45 24.94
N ALA A 205 0.05 -6.15 24.69
CA ALA A 205 -0.61 -5.27 25.64
C ALA A 205 -2.09 -5.67 25.85
N ARG A 206 -2.82 -6.01 24.78
CA ARG A 206 -4.21 -6.52 24.90
C ARG A 206 -4.30 -7.85 25.65
N LYS A 207 -3.29 -8.73 25.51
CA LYS A 207 -3.17 -9.98 26.27
C LYS A 207 -2.66 -9.76 27.70
N LYS A 208 -2.39 -8.52 28.09
CA LYS A 208 -1.81 -8.14 29.40
C LYS A 208 -0.45 -8.78 29.69
N ARG A 209 0.33 -9.08 28.65
CA ARG A 209 1.74 -9.51 28.72
C ARG A 209 2.69 -8.32 28.85
N LEU A 210 2.27 -7.15 28.32
CA LEU A 210 2.92 -5.86 28.49
C LEU A 210 1.95 -4.88 29.14
N SER A 211 2.47 -3.93 29.92
CA SER A 211 1.66 -2.82 30.49
C SER A 211 1.21 -1.85 29.41
N ALA A 212 2.09 -1.56 28.45
CA ALA A 212 1.83 -0.71 27.30
C ALA A 212 2.67 -1.19 26.11
N ASN A 213 2.34 -0.73 24.92
CA ASN A 213 3.17 -1.00 23.75
C ASN A 213 4.39 -0.06 23.76
N PRO A 214 5.62 -0.58 23.88
CA PRO A 214 6.82 0.26 23.95
C PRO A 214 7.07 1.07 22.67
N LEU A 215 6.56 0.63 21.52
CA LEU A 215 6.67 1.36 20.25
C LEU A 215 5.56 2.39 20.04
N SER A 216 4.64 2.58 20.99
CA SER A 216 3.58 3.60 20.88
C SER A 216 4.04 5.01 21.23
N LYS A 217 5.17 5.16 21.90
CA LYS A 217 5.74 6.48 22.19
C LYS A 217 6.21 7.14 20.89
N ALA A 218 5.99 8.44 20.77
CA ALA A 218 6.39 9.20 19.59
C ALA A 218 7.92 9.27 19.42
N ALA A 219 8.66 9.28 20.54
CA ALA A 219 10.12 9.26 20.53
C ALA A 219 10.64 7.81 20.46
N PRO A 220 11.62 7.52 19.61
CA PRO A 220 12.35 6.27 19.64
C PRO A 220 13.08 6.11 20.98
N PRO A 221 13.54 4.87 21.32
CA PRO A 221 14.42 4.68 22.46
C PRO A 221 15.62 5.64 22.42
N GLU A 222 16.09 6.05 23.59
CA GLU A 222 17.23 6.96 23.72
C GLU A 222 18.46 6.42 22.94
N GLY A 223 19.09 7.26 22.15
CA GLY A 223 20.24 6.90 21.30
C GLY A 223 19.88 6.20 19.98
N TRP A 224 18.58 5.93 19.68
CA TRP A 224 18.19 5.35 18.41
C TRP A 224 17.58 6.41 17.46
N THR A 225 18.13 6.49 16.25
CA THR A 225 17.64 7.42 15.21
C THR A 225 16.86 6.64 14.14
N ALA A 226 15.61 7.03 13.94
CA ALA A 226 14.80 6.46 12.86
C ALA A 226 15.39 6.82 11.48
N PRO A 227 15.38 5.88 10.50
CA PRO A 227 15.61 6.27 9.11
C PRO A 227 14.66 7.42 8.74
N GLU A 228 15.21 8.47 8.12
CA GLU A 228 14.42 9.62 7.69
C GLU A 228 13.20 9.18 6.91
N ALA A 229 12.03 9.70 7.27
CA ALA A 229 10.83 9.43 6.49
C ALA A 229 11.03 9.99 5.07
N PRO A 230 10.77 9.21 4.01
CA PRO A 230 10.82 9.76 2.67
C PRO A 230 9.80 10.90 2.59
N ASP A 231 10.19 11.99 1.93
CA ASP A 231 9.21 12.95 1.47
C ASP A 231 8.18 12.18 0.62
N ASP A 232 6.91 12.20 1.05
CA ASP A 232 5.82 11.56 0.31
C ASP A 232 5.50 12.32 -1.00
N ALA A 233 6.12 13.49 -1.22
CA ALA A 233 5.96 14.28 -2.44
C ALA A 233 6.53 13.54 -3.64
N LEU A 234 5.85 13.71 -4.77
CA LEU A 234 6.28 13.10 -6.02
C LEU A 234 7.55 13.78 -6.54
N ASP A 235 8.61 13.01 -6.73
CA ASP A 235 9.80 13.51 -7.43
C ASP A 235 9.50 13.65 -8.93
N TYR A 236 9.39 14.89 -9.40
CA TYR A 236 9.07 15.20 -10.81
C TYR A 236 10.06 14.65 -11.80
N ARG A 237 11.31 14.47 -11.41
CA ARG A 237 12.34 13.86 -12.26
C ARG A 237 11.97 12.44 -12.67
N THR A 238 11.03 11.81 -11.95
CA THR A 238 10.53 10.46 -12.26
C THR A 238 9.43 10.45 -13.30
N ILE A 239 8.87 11.62 -13.68
CA ILE A 239 7.74 11.72 -14.61
C ILE A 239 8.22 12.21 -15.97
N GLY A 240 7.91 11.47 -17.03
CA GLY A 240 8.12 11.90 -18.41
C GLY A 240 7.04 12.87 -18.89
N SER A 241 7.38 13.69 -19.92
CA SER A 241 6.39 14.47 -20.64
C SER A 241 5.33 13.55 -21.30
N PRO A 242 4.13 14.06 -21.60
CA PRO A 242 3.10 13.26 -22.27
C PRO A 242 3.62 12.58 -23.54
N GLU A 243 4.36 13.30 -24.38
CA GLU A 243 4.91 12.82 -25.64
C GLU A 243 5.91 11.68 -25.41
N LEU A 244 6.80 11.83 -24.42
CA LEU A 244 7.75 10.78 -24.07
C LEU A 244 7.02 9.54 -23.56
N VAL A 245 6.04 9.69 -22.66
CA VAL A 245 5.29 8.57 -22.09
C VAL A 245 4.53 7.82 -23.17
N GLU A 246 3.87 8.51 -24.08
CA GLU A 246 3.15 7.91 -25.19
C GLU A 246 4.09 7.20 -26.16
N SER A 247 5.24 7.81 -26.48
CA SER A 247 6.30 7.18 -27.29
C SER A 247 6.82 5.91 -26.61
N MET A 248 7.06 5.93 -25.29
CA MET A 248 7.50 4.74 -24.54
C MET A 248 6.45 3.61 -24.57
N ILE A 249 5.17 3.94 -24.49
CA ILE A 249 4.08 2.95 -24.62
C ILE A 249 4.06 2.36 -26.03
N GLU A 250 4.25 3.16 -27.08
CA GLU A 250 4.31 2.68 -28.46
C GLU A 250 5.55 1.80 -28.72
N THR A 251 6.69 2.08 -28.08
CA THR A 251 7.90 1.26 -28.16
C THR A 251 7.64 -0.22 -27.79
N CYS A 252 6.61 -0.48 -26.98
CA CYS A 252 6.18 -1.85 -26.67
C CYS A 252 5.86 -2.69 -27.92
N ARG A 253 5.44 -2.06 -29.03
CA ARG A 253 5.12 -2.78 -30.29
C ARG A 253 6.33 -3.46 -30.90
N THR A 254 7.50 -2.89 -30.73
CA THR A 254 8.76 -3.34 -31.34
C THR A 254 9.61 -4.20 -30.43
N LEU A 255 9.23 -4.36 -29.15
CA LEU A 255 9.96 -5.15 -28.17
C LEU A 255 9.64 -6.64 -28.27
N GLY A 256 10.56 -7.41 -28.84
CA GLY A 256 10.39 -8.85 -28.99
C GLY A 256 9.27 -9.20 -29.98
N THR A 257 8.96 -10.48 -30.12
CA THR A 257 7.94 -10.96 -31.07
C THR A 257 6.51 -10.70 -30.60
N THR A 258 6.17 -11.07 -29.38
CA THR A 258 4.81 -10.94 -28.85
C THR A 258 4.76 -10.35 -27.45
N GLN A 259 5.82 -10.50 -26.64
CA GLN A 259 5.81 -10.09 -25.24
C GLN A 259 5.59 -8.59 -25.07
N GLY A 260 6.31 -7.74 -25.80
CA GLY A 260 6.15 -6.28 -25.71
C GLY A 260 4.75 -5.84 -26.13
N ALA A 261 4.24 -6.34 -27.26
CA ALA A 261 2.94 -6.00 -27.77
C ALA A 261 1.78 -6.30 -26.77
N ARG A 262 1.92 -7.33 -25.93
CA ARG A 262 0.95 -7.64 -24.85
C ARG A 262 0.92 -6.56 -23.76
N PHE A 263 2.00 -5.82 -23.57
CA PHE A 263 2.09 -4.79 -22.52
C PHE A 263 1.73 -3.39 -22.99
N ARG A 264 1.60 -3.13 -24.28
CA ARG A 264 1.20 -1.82 -24.80
C ARG A 264 -0.11 -1.32 -24.18
N ALA A 265 -1.19 -2.07 -24.32
CA ALA A 265 -2.48 -1.73 -23.72
C ALA A 265 -2.44 -1.80 -22.17
N PHE A 266 -1.63 -2.70 -21.59
CA PHE A 266 -1.45 -2.77 -20.14
C PHE A 266 -0.89 -1.46 -19.57
N TYR A 267 0.19 -0.94 -20.15
CA TYR A 267 0.76 0.35 -19.76
C TYR A 267 -0.13 1.52 -20.15
N GLY A 268 -0.84 1.42 -21.28
CA GLY A 268 -1.89 2.38 -21.66
C GLY A 268 -2.97 2.52 -20.58
N CYS A 269 -3.46 1.43 -20.00
CA CYS A 269 -4.41 1.48 -18.87
C CYS A 269 -3.84 2.19 -17.64
N MET A 270 -2.54 2.01 -17.36
CA MET A 270 -1.90 2.69 -16.24
C MET A 270 -1.77 4.20 -16.45
N TYR A 271 -1.51 4.63 -17.67
CA TYR A 271 -1.33 6.03 -18.03
C TYR A 271 -2.67 6.72 -18.28
N PHE A 272 -3.42 6.30 -19.28
CA PHE A 272 -4.63 6.98 -19.75
C PHE A 272 -5.80 6.90 -18.74
N SER A 273 -5.94 5.78 -18.04
CA SER A 273 -6.98 5.54 -17.02
C SER A 273 -6.45 5.46 -15.59
N MET A 274 -5.20 5.84 -15.37
CA MET A 274 -4.59 5.94 -14.03
C MET A 274 -4.75 4.67 -13.17
N MET A 275 -4.83 3.49 -13.79
CA MET A 275 -5.04 2.22 -13.08
C MET A 275 -3.77 1.76 -12.36
N ARG A 276 -3.94 1.05 -11.24
CA ARG A 276 -2.82 0.34 -10.60
C ARG A 276 -2.50 -0.92 -11.41
N PRO A 277 -1.22 -1.37 -11.45
CA PRO A 277 -0.85 -2.59 -12.18
C PRO A 277 -1.70 -3.81 -11.79
N SER A 278 -2.01 -3.95 -10.49
CA SER A 278 -2.86 -5.05 -9.99
C SER A 278 -4.32 -4.95 -10.42
N GLU A 279 -4.82 -3.76 -10.69
CA GLU A 279 -6.16 -3.51 -11.22
C GLU A 279 -6.20 -3.81 -12.72
N VAL A 280 -5.15 -3.41 -13.46
CA VAL A 280 -5.00 -3.78 -14.88
C VAL A 280 -4.91 -5.29 -15.03
N ALA A 281 -4.09 -5.97 -14.22
CA ALA A 281 -3.97 -7.43 -14.24
C ALA A 281 -5.28 -8.17 -13.91
N ALA A 282 -6.24 -7.52 -13.24
CA ALA A 282 -7.55 -8.07 -12.92
C ALA A 282 -8.65 -7.67 -13.91
N LEU A 283 -8.35 -6.80 -14.89
CA LEU A 283 -9.34 -6.27 -15.83
C LEU A 283 -9.94 -7.39 -16.68
N THR A 284 -11.27 -7.49 -16.69
CA THR A 284 -12.01 -8.47 -17.49
C THR A 284 -12.67 -7.82 -18.70
N LEU A 285 -12.95 -8.61 -19.72
CA LEU A 285 -13.64 -8.15 -20.92
C LEU A 285 -15.01 -7.53 -20.61
N SER A 286 -15.76 -8.12 -19.69
CA SER A 286 -17.07 -7.62 -19.24
C SER A 286 -17.00 -6.29 -18.49
N ALA A 287 -15.82 -5.89 -18.03
CA ALA A 287 -15.58 -4.61 -17.37
C ALA A 287 -15.19 -3.48 -18.34
N CYS A 288 -15.08 -3.79 -19.63
CA CYS A 288 -14.65 -2.87 -20.68
C CYS A 288 -15.81 -2.50 -21.59
N GLU A 289 -16.17 -1.22 -21.62
CA GLU A 289 -17.09 -0.65 -22.60
C GLU A 289 -16.24 0.08 -23.65
N LEU A 290 -16.02 -0.56 -24.80
CA LEU A 290 -15.09 -0.11 -25.86
C LEU A 290 -15.86 0.16 -27.17
N PRO A 291 -16.42 1.37 -27.38
CA PRO A 291 -17.08 1.72 -28.62
C PRO A 291 -16.11 1.68 -29.81
N GLU A 292 -16.63 1.73 -31.03
CA GLU A 292 -15.80 1.81 -32.24
C GLU A 292 -15.06 3.14 -32.30
N ASP A 293 -15.75 4.21 -31.98
CA ASP A 293 -15.22 5.56 -31.96
C ASP A 293 -15.53 6.27 -30.62
N GLY A 294 -14.62 7.14 -30.18
CA GLY A 294 -14.81 8.01 -29.04
C GLY A 294 -14.39 7.40 -27.71
N TRP A 295 -14.94 7.95 -26.65
CA TRP A 295 -14.60 7.58 -25.28
C TRP A 295 -15.28 6.29 -24.85
N GLY A 296 -14.52 5.39 -24.23
CA GLY A 296 -14.99 4.20 -23.56
C GLY A 296 -15.01 4.33 -22.04
N TRP A 297 -15.32 3.22 -21.36
CA TRP A 297 -15.33 3.13 -19.91
C TRP A 297 -14.75 1.82 -19.41
N LEU A 298 -14.00 1.91 -18.30
CA LEU A 298 -13.47 0.76 -17.58
C LEU A 298 -14.07 0.71 -16.19
N THR A 299 -14.65 -0.44 -15.82
CA THR A 299 -15.23 -0.67 -14.49
C THR A 299 -14.26 -1.47 -13.63
N ILE A 300 -13.73 -0.85 -12.59
CA ILE A 300 -12.73 -1.46 -11.71
C ILE A 300 -13.42 -1.96 -10.43
N ALA A 301 -13.53 -3.25 -10.29
CA ALA A 301 -14.13 -3.91 -9.11
C ALA A 301 -13.08 -4.64 -8.27
N ASP A 302 -12.07 -5.19 -8.91
CA ASP A 302 -11.12 -6.12 -8.31
C ASP A 302 -9.67 -5.75 -8.60
N ALA A 303 -8.77 -6.36 -7.83
CA ALA A 303 -7.33 -6.29 -8.04
C ALA A 303 -6.73 -7.69 -7.91
N SER A 304 -5.82 -8.05 -8.81
CA SER A 304 -5.04 -9.29 -8.78
C SER A 304 -3.64 -8.98 -8.30
N THR A 305 -3.25 -9.54 -7.17
CA THR A 305 -1.97 -9.23 -6.53
C THR A 305 -1.12 -10.48 -6.42
N THR A 306 0.08 -10.47 -7.00
CA THR A 306 1.06 -11.55 -6.84
C THR A 306 1.51 -11.63 -5.39
N ALA A 307 1.37 -12.78 -4.76
CA ALA A 307 1.74 -13.00 -3.36
C ALA A 307 2.56 -14.27 -3.13
N GLY A 308 2.50 -15.23 -4.03
CA GLY A 308 3.11 -16.54 -3.87
C GLY A 308 2.18 -17.54 -3.16
N ARG A 309 2.32 -18.81 -3.55
CA ARG A 309 1.41 -19.89 -3.15
C ARG A 309 1.29 -20.09 -1.65
N ALA A 310 2.40 -19.92 -0.93
CA ALA A 310 2.45 -20.11 0.52
C ALA A 310 1.60 -19.10 1.32
N TYR A 311 1.23 -17.99 0.72
CA TYR A 311 0.54 -16.89 1.40
C TYR A 311 -0.93 -16.72 0.98
N THR A 312 -1.39 -17.42 -0.04
CA THR A 312 -2.78 -17.39 -0.53
C THR A 312 -3.61 -18.50 0.08
N ASP A 313 -4.90 -18.30 0.21
CA ASP A 313 -5.81 -19.29 0.80
C ASP A 313 -6.09 -20.47 -0.15
N ASP A 314 -5.97 -20.24 -1.46
CA ASP A 314 -6.22 -21.21 -2.54
C ASP A 314 -4.93 -21.87 -3.08
N GLY A 315 -3.76 -21.53 -2.52
CA GLY A 315 -2.47 -22.04 -3.01
C GLY A 315 -2.06 -21.53 -4.39
N LEU A 316 -2.75 -20.52 -4.94
CA LEU A 316 -2.40 -19.90 -6.21
C LEU A 316 -1.37 -18.78 -6.00
N THR A 317 -0.66 -18.40 -7.06
CA THR A 317 0.36 -17.34 -6.99
C THR A 317 -0.23 -15.93 -6.85
N HIS A 318 -1.52 -15.77 -7.09
CA HIS A 318 -2.22 -14.48 -7.07
C HIS A 318 -3.40 -14.50 -6.12
N GLU A 319 -3.53 -13.46 -5.33
CA GLU A 319 -4.72 -13.20 -4.52
C GLU A 319 -5.69 -12.30 -5.30
N HIS A 320 -6.92 -12.77 -5.46
CA HIS A 320 -8.02 -11.96 -5.96
C HIS A 320 -8.75 -11.29 -4.82
N ARG A 321 -8.91 -9.98 -4.89
CA ARG A 321 -9.64 -9.24 -3.87
C ARG A 321 -10.33 -8.02 -4.44
N GLY A 322 -11.52 -7.71 -3.90
CA GLY A 322 -12.21 -6.48 -4.18
C GLY A 322 -11.39 -5.25 -3.75
N LEU A 323 -11.67 -4.10 -4.34
CA LEU A 323 -10.99 -2.85 -4.04
C LEU A 323 -11.11 -2.50 -2.56
N LYS A 324 -10.00 -2.09 -1.93
CA LYS A 324 -9.99 -1.64 -0.54
C LYS A 324 -10.67 -0.27 -0.43
N GLY A 325 -11.73 -0.18 0.39
CA GLY A 325 -12.30 1.08 0.84
C GLY A 325 -11.82 1.43 2.25
N ARG A 326 -11.49 2.69 2.50
CA ARG A 326 -11.48 3.22 3.85
C ARG A 326 -12.93 3.44 4.26
N THR A 327 -13.49 2.56 5.06
CA THR A 327 -14.72 2.87 5.77
C THR A 327 -14.37 3.44 7.12
N ARG A 328 -14.91 4.62 7.45
CA ARG A 328 -15.12 5.04 8.84
C ARG A 328 -16.24 4.14 9.40
N GLY A 329 -15.91 2.89 9.68
CA GLY A 329 -16.80 1.93 10.29
C GLY A 329 -16.06 1.19 11.39
N ARG A 330 -16.81 0.60 12.32
CA ARG A 330 -16.30 -0.19 13.46
C ARG A 330 -15.05 -0.98 13.09
N PRO A 331 -14.03 -1.05 13.98
CA PRO A 331 -12.86 -1.92 13.78
C PRO A 331 -13.32 -3.34 13.46
N GLY A 332 -12.89 -3.88 12.32
CA GLY A 332 -13.19 -5.25 11.90
C GLY A 332 -14.20 -5.41 10.77
N THR A 333 -14.96 -4.37 10.38
CA THR A 333 -15.90 -4.49 9.26
C THR A 333 -15.22 -4.10 7.95
N ARG A 334 -14.94 -5.09 7.09
CA ARG A 334 -14.50 -4.86 5.70
C ARG A 334 -15.72 -4.50 4.87
N VAL A 335 -15.98 -3.22 4.68
CA VAL A 335 -16.96 -2.82 3.66
C VAL A 335 -16.25 -2.82 2.30
N ARG A 336 -16.77 -3.61 1.37
CA ARG A 336 -16.34 -3.63 -0.03
C ARG A 336 -16.61 -2.25 -0.61
N LYS A 337 -15.59 -1.57 -1.17
CA LYS A 337 -15.83 -0.36 -1.95
C LYS A 337 -16.66 -0.75 -3.17
N PRO A 338 -17.69 0.05 -3.50
CA PRO A 338 -18.35 -0.10 -4.79
C PRO A 338 -17.31 0.01 -5.91
N SER A 339 -17.55 -0.69 -7.01
CA SER A 339 -16.75 -0.56 -8.23
C SER A 339 -16.67 0.91 -8.65
N ARG A 340 -15.51 1.33 -9.16
CA ARG A 340 -15.35 2.65 -9.75
C ARG A 340 -15.29 2.57 -11.27
N ARG A 341 -15.90 3.51 -11.93
CA ARG A 341 -15.89 3.63 -13.38
C ARG A 341 -14.91 4.74 -13.79
N ILE A 342 -14.01 4.43 -14.72
CA ILE A 342 -12.95 5.34 -15.18
C ILE A 342 -13.11 5.55 -16.68
N PRO A 343 -13.03 6.79 -17.19
CA PRO A 343 -13.08 7.03 -18.63
C PRO A 343 -11.82 6.49 -19.31
N ALA A 344 -12.01 5.90 -20.49
CA ALA A 344 -10.95 5.47 -21.39
C ALA A 344 -11.00 6.37 -22.63
N PRO A 345 -9.95 7.16 -22.92
CA PRO A 345 -9.92 8.00 -24.11
C PRO A 345 -9.77 7.14 -25.38
N PRO A 346 -10.07 7.72 -26.56
CA PRO A 346 -10.10 7.00 -27.83
C PRO A 346 -8.81 6.21 -28.12
N GLU A 347 -7.64 6.75 -27.74
CA GLU A 347 -6.34 6.11 -27.90
C GLU A 347 -6.27 4.80 -27.10
N LEU A 348 -6.73 4.82 -25.86
CA LEU A 348 -6.77 3.62 -25.03
C LEU A 348 -7.82 2.61 -25.50
N VAL A 349 -8.98 3.10 -25.97
CA VAL A 349 -10.02 2.24 -26.55
C VAL A 349 -9.45 1.48 -27.76
N ALA A 350 -8.76 2.17 -28.66
CA ALA A 350 -8.11 1.56 -29.82
C ALA A 350 -7.04 0.51 -29.39
N MET A 351 -6.19 0.84 -28.41
CA MET A 351 -5.19 -0.08 -27.88
C MET A 351 -5.81 -1.34 -27.28
N LEU A 352 -6.90 -1.20 -26.53
CA LEU A 352 -7.59 -2.34 -25.90
C LEU A 352 -8.31 -3.20 -26.95
N ARG A 353 -8.96 -2.59 -27.95
CA ARG A 353 -9.59 -3.33 -29.05
C ARG A 353 -8.56 -4.12 -29.86
N GLU A 354 -7.42 -3.50 -30.21
CA GLU A 354 -6.29 -4.17 -30.87
C GLU A 354 -5.76 -5.34 -30.04
N HIS A 355 -5.58 -5.11 -28.74
CA HIS A 355 -5.10 -6.15 -27.81
C HIS A 355 -6.07 -7.35 -27.74
N ILE A 356 -7.36 -7.08 -27.58
CA ILE A 356 -8.39 -8.11 -27.48
C ILE A 356 -8.52 -8.88 -28.81
N ALA A 357 -8.51 -8.18 -29.94
CA ALA A 357 -8.56 -8.82 -31.26
C ALA A 357 -7.35 -9.74 -31.51
N ARG A 358 -6.15 -9.32 -31.07
CA ARG A 358 -4.90 -10.06 -31.31
C ARG A 358 -4.70 -11.22 -30.33
N PHE A 359 -5.04 -11.05 -29.06
CA PHE A 359 -4.67 -12.00 -27.99
C PHE A 359 -5.85 -12.67 -27.32
N GLY A 360 -7.07 -12.16 -27.54
CA GLY A 360 -8.28 -12.64 -26.88
C GLY A 360 -8.32 -12.36 -25.39
N ALA A 361 -9.35 -12.86 -24.72
CA ALA A 361 -9.45 -12.89 -23.26
C ALA A 361 -9.14 -14.30 -22.73
N GLY A 362 -8.77 -14.41 -21.45
CA GLY A 362 -8.57 -15.68 -20.77
C GLY A 362 -9.89 -16.43 -20.49
N PRO A 363 -9.82 -17.71 -20.07
CA PRO A 363 -11.02 -18.48 -19.68
C PRO A 363 -11.81 -17.84 -18.53
N ASP A 364 -11.12 -17.10 -17.67
CA ASP A 364 -11.67 -16.31 -16.56
C ASP A 364 -12.13 -14.89 -16.99
N GLY A 365 -12.17 -14.62 -18.27
CA GLY A 365 -12.56 -13.35 -18.87
C GLY A 365 -11.50 -12.26 -18.79
N ARG A 366 -10.29 -12.50 -18.26
CA ARG A 366 -9.25 -11.47 -18.15
C ARG A 366 -8.69 -11.06 -19.51
N VAL A 367 -8.57 -9.76 -19.67
CA VAL A 367 -7.98 -9.15 -20.87
C VAL A 367 -6.47 -9.43 -20.93
N PHE A 368 -5.77 -9.30 -19.79
CA PHE A 368 -4.32 -9.40 -19.73
C PHE A 368 -3.85 -10.73 -19.15
N ARG A 369 -3.09 -11.49 -19.93
CA ARG A 369 -2.53 -12.79 -19.57
C ARG A 369 -1.14 -12.99 -20.18
N SER A 370 -0.37 -13.88 -19.59
CA SER A 370 0.91 -14.32 -20.16
C SER A 370 0.70 -15.13 -21.45
N GLU A 371 1.76 -15.39 -22.19
CA GLU A 371 1.71 -16.28 -23.39
C GLU A 371 1.17 -17.67 -23.08
N ARG A 372 1.40 -18.16 -21.86
CA ARG A 372 0.91 -19.46 -21.37
C ARG A 372 -0.53 -19.38 -20.79
N GLY A 373 -1.24 -18.27 -20.97
CA GLY A 373 -2.59 -18.08 -20.44
C GLY A 373 -2.70 -17.79 -18.93
N ASN A 374 -1.57 -17.75 -18.21
CA ASN A 374 -1.55 -17.51 -16.77
C ASN A 374 -1.68 -16.01 -16.43
N PRO A 375 -2.08 -15.65 -15.19
CA PRO A 375 -2.02 -14.29 -14.71
C PRO A 375 -0.62 -13.69 -14.82
N ILE A 376 -0.53 -12.40 -15.18
CA ILE A 376 0.76 -11.71 -15.36
C ILE A 376 1.42 -11.47 -14.00
N GLN A 377 2.67 -11.92 -13.86
CA GLN A 377 3.48 -11.73 -12.66
C GLN A 377 4.01 -10.28 -12.55
N ALA A 378 4.16 -9.80 -11.33
CA ALA A 378 4.69 -8.45 -11.10
C ALA A 378 6.12 -8.28 -11.65
N SER A 379 6.95 -9.29 -11.56
CA SER A 379 8.29 -9.30 -12.15
C SER A 379 8.27 -9.14 -13.66
N THR A 380 7.27 -9.72 -14.34
CA THR A 380 7.19 -9.67 -15.81
C THR A 380 6.90 -8.25 -16.32
N TRP A 381 5.90 -7.55 -15.77
CA TRP A 381 5.64 -6.17 -16.22
C TRP A 381 6.78 -5.22 -15.82
N TRP A 382 7.49 -5.49 -14.73
CA TRP A 382 8.66 -4.70 -14.37
C TRP A 382 9.82 -4.92 -15.35
N GLN A 383 10.13 -6.18 -15.69
CA GLN A 383 11.19 -6.52 -16.65
C GLN A 383 10.93 -5.96 -18.05
N VAL A 384 9.68 -6.06 -18.54
CA VAL A 384 9.30 -5.49 -19.84
C VAL A 384 9.45 -3.96 -19.80
N TRP A 385 9.07 -3.32 -18.69
CA TRP A 385 9.23 -1.88 -18.53
C TRP A 385 10.71 -1.45 -18.58
N GLN A 386 11.62 -2.19 -17.96
CA GLN A 386 13.05 -1.89 -18.06
C GLN A 386 13.55 -1.98 -19.53
N LYS A 387 13.06 -2.94 -20.30
CA LYS A 387 13.37 -3.02 -21.74
C LYS A 387 12.80 -1.82 -22.51
N VAL A 388 11.58 -1.38 -22.18
CA VAL A 388 10.99 -0.16 -22.76
C VAL A 388 11.86 1.06 -22.45
N ARG A 389 12.27 1.22 -21.19
CA ARG A 389 13.17 2.32 -20.78
C ARG A 389 14.47 2.30 -21.59
N ALA A 390 15.11 1.14 -21.66
CA ALA A 390 16.37 0.98 -22.39
C ALA A 390 16.26 1.31 -23.89
N ALA A 391 15.10 1.03 -24.50
CA ALA A 391 14.84 1.29 -25.90
C ALA A 391 14.39 2.74 -26.21
N SER A 392 13.90 3.47 -25.20
CA SER A 392 13.27 4.78 -25.38
C SER A 392 14.08 5.95 -24.83
N LEU A 393 14.97 5.69 -23.86
CA LEU A 393 15.70 6.74 -23.15
C LEU A 393 17.17 6.78 -23.59
N THR A 394 17.76 7.98 -23.55
CA THR A 394 19.21 8.15 -23.75
C THR A 394 19.99 7.58 -22.55
N PRO A 395 21.31 7.24 -22.70
CA PRO A 395 22.12 6.75 -21.59
C PRO A 395 22.05 7.65 -20.35
N GLY A 396 22.19 8.97 -20.50
CA GLY A 396 22.11 9.90 -19.37
C GLY A 396 20.73 9.96 -18.69
N GLN A 397 19.66 9.68 -19.41
CA GLN A 397 18.31 9.57 -18.83
C GLN A 397 18.11 8.22 -18.11
N LEU A 398 18.77 7.15 -18.57
CA LEU A 398 18.72 5.82 -17.94
C LEU A 398 19.38 5.81 -16.56
N ASP A 399 20.44 6.57 -16.38
CA ASP A 399 21.16 6.71 -15.09
C ASP A 399 20.33 7.50 -14.07
N GLY A 400 19.34 8.27 -14.54
CA GLY A 400 18.45 9.07 -13.72
C GLY A 400 17.18 8.33 -13.28
N PRO A 401 16.35 8.98 -12.44
CA PRO A 401 15.12 8.42 -11.92
C PRO A 401 13.97 8.42 -12.91
N LEU A 402 14.15 8.95 -14.14
CA LEU A 402 13.09 9.14 -15.13
C LEU A 402 12.41 7.82 -15.49
N MET A 403 11.10 7.76 -15.25
CA MET A 403 10.26 6.59 -15.55
C MET A 403 10.82 5.27 -15.00
N ILE A 404 11.52 5.31 -13.85
CA ILE A 404 12.30 4.19 -13.28
C ILE A 404 11.47 2.94 -13.02
N GLN A 405 10.18 3.09 -12.77
CA GLN A 405 9.27 1.98 -12.53
C GLN A 405 7.94 2.16 -13.28
N PRO A 406 7.22 1.06 -13.61
CA PRO A 406 5.93 1.16 -14.32
C PRO A 406 4.90 2.05 -13.62
N TYR A 407 4.98 2.17 -12.29
CA TYR A 407 4.06 2.98 -11.52
C TYR A 407 4.15 4.48 -11.84
N CYS A 408 5.30 4.94 -12.41
CA CYS A 408 5.47 6.30 -12.92
C CYS A 408 4.45 6.64 -14.03
N LEU A 409 4.00 5.65 -14.81
CA LEU A 409 2.91 5.83 -15.79
C LEU A 409 1.62 6.32 -15.15
N ARG A 410 1.27 5.73 -14.01
CA ARG A 410 0.08 6.16 -13.28
C ARG A 410 0.25 7.56 -12.69
N HIS A 411 1.46 7.88 -12.18
CA HIS A 411 1.76 9.23 -11.72
C HIS A 411 1.64 10.24 -12.85
N ALA A 412 2.24 9.96 -14.01
CA ALA A 412 2.13 10.78 -15.21
C ALA A 412 0.66 10.95 -15.65
N GLY A 413 -0.13 9.87 -15.61
CA GLY A 413 -1.56 9.93 -15.95
C GLY A 413 -2.38 10.80 -14.99
N VAL A 414 -2.13 10.73 -13.69
CA VAL A 414 -2.78 11.60 -12.69
C VAL A 414 -2.40 13.06 -12.92
N THR A 415 -1.10 13.34 -13.08
CA THR A 415 -0.58 14.70 -13.37
C THR A 415 -1.20 15.25 -14.65
N ARG A 416 -1.26 14.45 -15.73
CA ARG A 416 -1.90 14.83 -16.99
C ARG A 416 -3.35 15.27 -16.77
N ARG A 417 -4.17 14.49 -16.05
CA ARG A 417 -5.59 14.83 -15.81
C ARG A 417 -5.76 16.10 -14.99
N LEU A 418 -4.89 16.32 -14.00
CA LEU A 418 -4.87 17.57 -13.24
C LEU A 418 -4.52 18.75 -14.16
N ASN A 419 -3.49 18.63 -15.01
CA ASN A 419 -3.08 19.65 -15.96
C ASN A 419 -4.13 19.90 -17.07
N GLU A 420 -4.87 18.86 -17.48
CA GLU A 420 -6.06 19.02 -18.33
C GLU A 420 -7.21 19.75 -17.60
N GLY A 421 -7.02 20.10 -16.32
CA GLY A 421 -7.93 20.84 -15.46
C GLY A 421 -9.16 20.02 -15.03
N VAL A 422 -9.05 18.69 -14.94
CA VAL A 422 -10.06 17.86 -14.26
C VAL A 422 -9.96 18.14 -12.76
N ASP A 423 -11.09 18.34 -12.09
CA ASP A 423 -11.09 18.66 -10.67
C ASP A 423 -10.48 17.52 -9.81
N GLU A 424 -9.83 17.90 -8.72
CA GLU A 424 -9.11 16.97 -7.85
C GLU A 424 -9.99 15.84 -7.28
N ALA A 425 -11.26 16.10 -6.99
CA ALA A 425 -12.16 15.11 -6.42
C ALA A 425 -12.50 14.03 -7.46
N THR A 426 -12.71 14.44 -8.71
CA THR A 426 -12.94 13.54 -9.84
C THR A 426 -11.68 12.71 -10.15
N VAL A 427 -10.51 13.34 -10.25
CA VAL A 427 -9.24 12.61 -10.46
C VAL A 427 -8.98 11.63 -9.31
N ALA A 428 -9.19 12.05 -8.06
CA ALA A 428 -9.04 11.18 -6.89
C ALA A 428 -10.00 9.98 -6.94
N ALA A 429 -11.26 10.20 -7.34
CA ALA A 429 -12.26 9.15 -7.49
C ALA A 429 -11.86 8.15 -8.59
N TRP A 430 -11.46 8.61 -9.77
CA TRP A 430 -11.01 7.75 -10.86
C TRP A 430 -9.74 6.99 -10.51
N ALA A 431 -8.75 7.66 -9.91
CA ALA A 431 -7.53 7.02 -9.47
C ALA A 431 -7.72 6.10 -8.24
N GLY A 432 -8.83 6.23 -7.49
CA GLY A 432 -9.05 5.48 -6.24
C GLY A 432 -8.11 5.91 -5.13
N HIS A 433 -7.88 7.23 -5.01
CA HIS A 433 -7.22 7.91 -3.90
C HIS A 433 -8.25 8.66 -3.03
N SER A 434 -7.86 9.10 -1.84
CA SER A 434 -8.54 10.22 -1.20
C SER A 434 -7.99 11.54 -1.76
N VAL A 435 -8.78 12.61 -1.73
CA VAL A 435 -8.32 13.96 -2.15
C VAL A 435 -7.10 14.40 -1.34
N GLU A 436 -7.07 14.09 -0.05
CA GLU A 436 -5.93 14.35 0.83
C GLU A 436 -4.64 13.68 0.36
N VAL A 437 -4.71 12.40 -0.05
CA VAL A 437 -3.57 11.66 -0.62
C VAL A 437 -3.15 12.26 -1.96
N LEU A 438 -4.12 12.65 -2.79
CA LEU A 438 -3.84 13.27 -4.07
C LEU A 438 -3.10 14.60 -3.86
N ARG A 439 -3.59 15.48 -3.00
CA ARG A 439 -2.94 16.76 -2.67
C ARG A 439 -1.53 16.55 -2.13
N ARG A 440 -1.34 15.65 -1.15
CA ARG A 440 -0.03 15.39 -0.56
C ARG A 440 1.01 14.93 -1.58
N ILE A 441 0.60 14.08 -2.55
CA ILE A 441 1.53 13.53 -3.54
C ILE A 441 1.76 14.50 -4.70
N TYR A 442 0.72 15.22 -5.15
CA TYR A 442 0.73 15.98 -6.41
C TYR A 442 0.64 17.50 -6.21
N HIS A 443 0.76 18.01 -4.97
CA HIS A 443 0.61 19.43 -4.64
C HIS A 443 1.49 20.37 -5.49
N HIS A 444 2.68 19.93 -5.87
CA HIS A 444 3.61 20.73 -6.67
C HIS A 444 3.46 20.54 -8.18
N SER A 445 2.55 19.65 -8.65
CA SER A 445 2.38 19.36 -10.10
C SER A 445 1.42 20.27 -10.82
N VAL A 446 0.79 21.17 -10.12
CA VAL A 446 -0.28 22.04 -10.63
C VAL A 446 0.27 23.45 -10.85
N GLY A 447 1.25 23.58 -11.73
CA GLY A 447 1.75 24.88 -12.19
C GLY A 447 1.23 25.19 -13.61
N GLY A 448 0.86 26.45 -13.89
CA GLY A 448 0.43 26.89 -15.24
C GLY A 448 -1.02 26.59 -15.59
N GLN A 449 -1.91 26.36 -14.64
CA GLN A 449 -3.32 26.08 -14.89
C GLN A 449 -4.18 27.29 -15.28
N ASP A 450 -3.71 28.50 -15.04
CA ASP A 450 -4.52 29.71 -15.25
C ASP A 450 -5.00 29.83 -16.70
N GLU A 451 -4.14 29.55 -17.68
CA GLU A 451 -4.51 29.58 -19.09
C GLU A 451 -5.58 28.52 -19.44
N VAL A 452 -5.45 27.31 -18.87
CA VAL A 452 -6.42 26.23 -19.08
C VAL A 452 -7.76 26.56 -18.42
N LEU A 453 -7.74 27.14 -17.22
CA LEU A 453 -8.92 27.57 -16.51
C LEU A 453 -9.61 28.74 -17.20
N ILE A 454 -8.86 29.73 -17.69
CA ILE A 454 -9.36 30.85 -18.49
C ILE A 454 -10.00 30.34 -19.79
N ALA A 455 -9.34 29.45 -20.52
CA ALA A 455 -9.90 28.87 -21.74
C ALA A 455 -11.22 28.10 -21.48
N ARG A 456 -11.33 27.43 -20.34
CA ARG A 456 -12.57 26.75 -19.90
C ARG A 456 -13.69 27.73 -19.55
N MET A 457 -13.37 28.76 -18.78
CA MET A 457 -14.32 29.82 -18.46
C MET A 457 -14.86 30.47 -19.74
N ASP A 458 -14.01 30.74 -20.72
CA ASP A 458 -14.39 31.28 -22.00
C ASP A 458 -15.23 30.32 -22.86
N ALA A 459 -14.90 29.05 -22.84
CA ALA A 459 -15.71 28.03 -23.52
C ALA A 459 -17.09 27.85 -22.88
N HIS A 460 -17.17 27.95 -21.55
CA HIS A 460 -18.45 27.94 -20.83
C HIS A 460 -19.26 29.18 -21.11
N ARG A 461 -18.65 30.36 -21.09
CA ARG A 461 -19.26 31.66 -21.42
C ARG A 461 -19.81 31.65 -22.84
N ARG A 462 -19.04 31.19 -23.82
CA ARG A 462 -19.50 31.06 -25.22
C ARG A 462 -20.72 30.14 -25.34
N ARG A 463 -20.71 28.97 -24.65
CA ARG A 463 -21.86 28.05 -24.65
C ARG A 463 -23.11 28.66 -24.00
N SER A 464 -22.94 29.43 -22.93
CA SER A 464 -24.04 30.09 -22.23
C SER A 464 -24.64 31.20 -23.09
N LEU A 465 -23.80 32.00 -23.76
CA LEU A 465 -24.24 33.04 -24.72
C LEU A 465 -24.97 32.42 -25.90
N TRP A 466 -24.47 31.31 -26.44
CA TRP A 466 -25.12 30.61 -27.55
C TRP A 466 -26.50 30.05 -27.17
N ARG A 467 -26.64 29.52 -25.97
CA ARG A 467 -27.93 29.06 -25.41
C ARG A 467 -28.90 30.22 -25.18
N ALA A 468 -28.43 31.36 -24.70
CA ALA A 468 -29.24 32.53 -24.50
C ALA A 468 -29.73 33.10 -25.84
N GLN A 469 -28.87 33.21 -26.87
CA GLN A 469 -29.24 33.64 -28.22
C GLN A 469 -30.20 32.66 -28.90
N GLY A 470 -29.98 31.33 -28.73
CA GLY A 470 -30.90 30.32 -29.26
C GLY A 470 -32.29 30.37 -28.61
N ALA A 471 -32.36 30.69 -27.32
CA ALA A 471 -33.63 30.90 -26.61
C ALA A 471 -34.37 32.16 -27.10
N HIS A 472 -33.65 33.26 -27.39
CA HIS A 472 -34.22 34.47 -27.95
C HIS A 472 -34.72 34.28 -29.41
N MET A 473 -33.96 33.54 -30.24
CA MET A 473 -34.43 33.21 -31.60
C MET A 473 -35.63 32.27 -31.59
N GLY A 474 -35.67 31.31 -30.67
CA GLY A 474 -36.83 30.43 -30.46
C GLY A 474 -38.10 31.19 -30.01
N HIS A 475 -37.95 32.23 -29.19
CA HIS A 475 -39.07 33.11 -28.80
C HIS A 475 -39.55 33.98 -29.98
N GLY A 476 -38.63 34.55 -30.77
CA GLY A 476 -38.96 35.35 -31.96
C GLY A 476 -39.68 34.53 -33.04
N ILE A 477 -39.29 33.26 -33.23
CA ILE A 477 -39.96 32.35 -34.18
C ILE A 477 -41.34 31.94 -33.65
N ARG A 478 -41.49 31.70 -32.36
CA ARG A 478 -42.81 31.40 -31.75
C ARG A 478 -43.78 32.59 -31.83
N HIS A 479 -43.30 33.82 -31.64
CA HIS A 479 -44.15 35.03 -31.78
C HIS A 479 -44.57 35.27 -33.21
N ARG A 480 -43.68 35.06 -34.19
CA ARG A 480 -44.00 35.21 -35.65
C ARG A 480 -44.90 34.06 -36.14
N ALA A 481 -44.77 32.84 -35.63
CA ALA A 481 -45.64 31.72 -35.97
C ALA A 481 -47.05 31.89 -35.37
N ALA A 482 -47.15 32.42 -34.15
CA ALA A 482 -48.43 32.71 -33.48
C ALA A 482 -49.19 33.85 -34.18
N SER A 483 -48.50 34.89 -34.66
CA SER A 483 -49.10 35.97 -35.44
C SER A 483 -49.42 35.58 -36.88
N ALA A 484 -48.88 34.47 -37.40
CA ALA A 484 -49.17 33.95 -38.74
C ALA A 484 -50.20 32.82 -38.78
N GLY A 485 -50.83 32.48 -37.62
CA GLY A 485 -51.89 31.46 -37.55
C GLY A 485 -51.45 30.03 -37.85
N ILE A 486 -50.16 29.73 -37.79
CA ILE A 486 -49.60 28.40 -38.10
C ILE A 486 -49.68 27.50 -36.83
N PRO A 487 -50.38 26.36 -36.87
CA PRO A 487 -50.48 25.47 -35.69
C PRO A 487 -49.09 24.85 -35.44
N TRP A 488 -48.59 25.02 -34.21
CA TRP A 488 -47.26 24.69 -33.77
C TRP A 488 -46.87 23.18 -33.87
N ARG A 489 -47.80 22.27 -34.20
CA ARG A 489 -47.52 20.84 -34.47
C ARG A 489 -46.73 20.57 -35.76
N ALA A 490 -46.47 21.58 -36.61
CA ALA A 490 -45.72 21.43 -37.85
C ALA A 490 -44.20 21.69 -37.71
N LEU A 491 -43.72 22.07 -36.54
CA LEU A 491 -42.31 22.37 -36.26
C LEU A 491 -41.65 21.32 -35.37
N THR A 492 -41.54 20.08 -35.88
CA THR A 492 -40.68 19.07 -35.25
C THR A 492 -39.22 19.23 -35.73
N PRO A 493 -38.21 19.05 -34.86
CA PRO A 493 -36.80 19.29 -35.16
C PRO A 493 -36.15 18.38 -36.20
N SER A 494 -36.88 17.43 -36.79
CA SER A 494 -36.30 16.37 -37.65
C SER A 494 -36.14 16.74 -39.13
N ARG A 495 -36.39 17.99 -39.55
CA ARG A 495 -36.25 18.39 -40.96
C ARG A 495 -35.27 19.53 -41.27
N PHE A 496 -34.39 19.88 -40.33
CA PHE A 496 -33.36 20.92 -40.55
C PHE A 496 -31.93 20.38 -40.67
N ALA A 497 -31.74 19.10 -40.87
CA ALA A 497 -30.41 18.48 -40.96
C ALA A 497 -30.00 18.06 -42.40
N SER A 498 -30.60 18.58 -43.44
CA SER A 498 -30.12 18.31 -44.80
C SER A 498 -30.52 19.39 -45.79
N SER A 499 -29.86 20.52 -45.79
CA SER A 499 -29.60 21.31 -46.98
C SER A 499 -28.61 22.45 -46.71
N GLN A 500 -27.48 22.34 -47.38
CA GLN A 500 -26.59 23.38 -47.82
C GLN A 500 -25.95 24.34 -46.84
N VAL A 501 -24.69 24.08 -46.48
CA VAL A 501 -23.63 25.07 -46.60
C VAL A 501 -22.39 24.41 -47.21
N ARG A 502 -22.38 24.26 -48.55
CA ARG A 502 -21.14 24.29 -49.32
C ARG A 502 -20.95 25.73 -49.77
N GLY A 503 -20.17 26.50 -49.09
CA GLY A 503 -19.83 27.88 -49.40
C GLY A 503 -18.40 28.16 -48.98
N ARG A 504 -17.48 27.93 -49.92
CA ARG A 504 -16.17 28.60 -50.11
C ARG A 504 -15.53 29.23 -48.89
N LEU A 505 -14.55 28.55 -48.31
CA LEU A 505 -13.43 29.20 -47.65
C LEU A 505 -12.34 29.45 -48.70
N ALA A 506 -12.25 30.69 -49.15
CA ALA A 506 -11.14 31.17 -49.94
C ALA A 506 -9.94 31.38 -49.02
N LEU A 507 -8.84 30.71 -49.35
CA LEU A 507 -7.52 30.99 -48.81
C LEU A 507 -7.16 32.47 -49.07
N VAL A 508 -6.92 33.23 -48.02
CA VAL A 508 -6.12 34.47 -48.11
C VAL A 508 -4.81 34.20 -47.38
N THR A 509 -3.86 33.72 -48.16
CA THR A 509 -2.44 33.79 -47.79
C THR A 509 -1.96 35.22 -47.97
N ARG A 510 -1.65 35.93 -46.89
CA ARG A 510 -0.83 37.14 -46.98
C ARG A 510 0.51 36.82 -46.32
N SER A 511 1.50 36.64 -47.16
CA SER A 511 2.92 36.68 -46.89
C SER A 511 3.32 38.06 -46.33
N ALA A 512 4.11 38.06 -45.23
CA ALA A 512 4.87 39.21 -44.77
C ALA A 512 6.36 38.86 -44.81
N PRO A 513 7.23 39.79 -45.23
CA PRO A 513 8.60 39.48 -45.62
C PRO A 513 9.55 39.50 -44.41
N SER A 514 10.49 38.58 -44.47
CA SER A 514 11.72 38.51 -43.71
C SER A 514 12.55 39.80 -43.79
N ARG A 515 13.02 40.31 -42.65
CA ARG A 515 14.22 41.12 -42.58
C ARG A 515 15.21 40.51 -41.60
N ILE A 516 16.22 39.89 -42.14
CA ILE A 516 17.49 39.55 -41.54
C ILE A 516 18.21 40.85 -41.21
N ARG A 517 18.70 40.99 -40.00
CA ARG A 517 19.85 41.85 -39.70
C ARG A 517 20.88 41.06 -38.91
N THR A 518 21.89 40.67 -39.61
CA THR A 518 23.20 40.27 -39.10
C THR A 518 23.86 41.49 -38.42
N CYS A 519 24.42 41.28 -37.26
CA CYS A 519 25.58 42.02 -36.74
C CYS A 519 26.55 41.05 -36.09
N ALA A 520 27.71 41.00 -36.71
CA ALA A 520 28.88 40.28 -36.25
C ALA A 520 29.75 41.22 -35.34
N HIS A 521 30.70 40.59 -34.65
CA HIS A 521 31.83 41.09 -33.88
C HIS A 521 31.51 41.40 -32.39
N GLY A 522 32.27 40.96 -31.43
CA GLY A 522 33.62 40.38 -31.44
C GLY A 522 34.08 40.19 -29.98
N SER A 523 35.02 39.31 -29.87
CA SER A 523 36.09 39.20 -28.86
C SER A 523 35.77 39.09 -27.37
N GLY A 524 36.08 37.95 -26.78
CA GLY A 524 37.22 37.84 -25.85
C GLY A 524 36.91 38.06 -24.37
N GLY A 525 37.02 37.01 -23.57
CA GLY A 525 37.10 37.15 -22.11
C GLY A 525 36.93 35.84 -21.37
N ARG A 526 38.02 35.11 -21.16
CA ARG A 526 38.10 34.05 -20.14
C ARG A 526 37.90 34.66 -18.77
N CYS A 527 37.18 33.98 -17.90
CA CYS A 527 37.54 33.94 -16.48
C CYS A 527 37.00 32.64 -15.84
N SER A 528 37.93 31.99 -15.18
CA SER A 528 37.88 30.79 -14.39
C SER A 528 37.09 30.96 -13.09
N LEU A 529 36.50 29.90 -12.69
CA LEU A 529 36.12 29.33 -11.38
C LEU A 529 36.47 30.15 -10.09
N PRO A 530 35.82 29.96 -8.96
CA PRO A 530 35.83 28.69 -8.24
C PRO A 530 34.49 27.95 -8.15
#